data_771631a31424de5a030296a2e826e203
#
_entry.id   771631a31424de5a030296a2e826e203
#
_cell.length_a   1.000
_cell.length_b   1.000
_cell.length_c   1.000
_cell.angle_alpha   90.00
_cell.angle_beta   90.00
_cell.angle_gamma   90.00
#
_symmetry.space_group_name_H-M   'P 1'
#
loop_
_entity.id
_entity.type
_entity.pdbx_description
1 polymer ?
#
loop_
_entity_poly.entity_id
_entity_poly.type
_entity_poly.pdbx_seq_one_letter_code
_entity_poly.pdbx_strand_id
1 'polypeptide(L)'
;FIEVAEGVEGLIHVSEMSWSTHLRSAQDFVKVGDVVEAVILTLDRDDRKMSLGIKQLTQDPWTDITSKYPVGSKHTGIVRNFTNFGIFVELEEGIDGLIYISDLSWTKKIKHPSEFVNVGDKLDVVVLELDVDGRKLSLGHKQTTANPWDQYEDSFAVGTVHNGEISEIVDKGATVEFGDDIVAFIPTRQLEKEDGKKLKKGD
;
A
#
# COMPACT_ATOMS: atom_id res chain seq x y z
N PHE A 1 2.72 0.26 32.63
CA PHE A 1 2.80 1.05 33.84
C PHE A 1 4.18 1.71 33.94
N ILE A 2 4.19 2.98 34.33
CA ILE A 2 5.41 3.77 34.50
C ILE A 2 5.42 4.37 35.91
N GLU A 3 6.51 4.18 36.62
CA GLU A 3 6.74 4.83 37.91
C GLU A 3 7.23 6.27 37.65
N VAL A 4 6.46 7.25 38.08
CA VAL A 4 6.76 8.68 37.93
C VAL A 4 7.53 9.21 39.13
N ALA A 5 7.23 8.66 40.31
CA ALA A 5 7.91 8.92 41.57
C ALA A 5 7.76 7.70 42.46
N GLU A 6 8.56 7.60 43.53
CA GLU A 6 8.50 6.49 44.47
C GLU A 6 7.07 6.23 44.95
N GLY A 7 6.51 5.06 44.59
CA GLY A 7 5.13 4.67 44.93
C GLY A 7 4.03 5.36 44.14
N VAL A 8 4.37 6.11 43.07
CA VAL A 8 3.39 6.78 42.20
C VAL A 8 3.53 6.22 40.79
N GLU A 9 2.53 5.45 40.38
CA GLU A 9 2.50 4.81 39.05
C GLU A 9 1.42 5.42 38.16
N GLY A 10 1.72 5.55 36.89
CA GLY A 10 0.78 5.92 35.83
C GLY A 10 0.68 4.85 34.76
N LEU A 11 -0.45 4.81 34.08
CA LEU A 11 -0.70 3.93 32.95
C LEU A 11 -0.57 4.71 31.64
N ILE A 12 0.20 4.14 30.69
CA ILE A 12 0.17 4.56 29.28
C ILE A 12 -0.54 3.47 28.48
N HIS A 13 -1.66 3.80 27.90
CA HIS A 13 -2.32 2.92 26.96
C HIS A 13 -1.50 2.84 25.65
N VAL A 14 -1.52 1.69 24.96
CA VAL A 14 -0.78 1.49 23.70
C VAL A 14 -1.11 2.57 22.66
N SER A 15 -2.37 2.99 22.58
CA SER A 15 -2.82 4.07 21.69
C SER A 15 -2.24 5.46 21.99
N GLU A 16 -1.69 5.64 23.19
CA GLU A 16 -1.07 6.90 23.64
C GLU A 16 0.47 6.87 23.57
N MET A 17 1.04 5.76 23.10
CA MET A 17 2.49 5.61 22.98
C MET A 17 3.04 6.19 21.68
N SER A 18 2.35 6.00 20.58
CA SER A 18 2.77 6.41 19.25
C SER A 18 1.59 6.84 18.38
N TRP A 19 1.86 7.71 17.41
CA TRP A 19 0.90 8.06 16.35
C TRP A 19 0.70 6.91 15.34
N SER A 20 1.60 5.93 15.32
CA SER A 20 1.48 4.75 14.45
C SER A 20 0.33 3.85 14.87
N THR A 21 -0.52 3.48 13.90
CA THR A 21 -1.62 2.54 14.10
C THR A 21 -1.17 1.07 14.10
N HIS A 22 0.10 0.82 13.77
CA HIS A 22 0.67 -0.53 13.69
C HIS A 22 1.20 -1.05 15.02
N LEU A 23 1.30 -0.20 16.04
CA LEU A 23 1.74 -0.59 17.37
C LEU A 23 0.67 -1.45 18.05
N ARG A 24 0.95 -2.73 18.26
CA ARG A 24 0.01 -3.71 18.82
C ARG A 24 0.25 -3.97 20.30
N SER A 25 1.48 -3.81 20.76
CA SER A 25 1.90 -4.10 22.13
C SER A 25 2.85 -3.02 22.63
N ALA A 26 2.76 -2.73 23.94
CA ALA A 26 3.70 -1.82 24.59
C ALA A 26 5.15 -2.29 24.47
N GLN A 27 5.36 -3.62 24.42
CA GLN A 27 6.70 -4.22 24.30
C GLN A 27 7.37 -3.98 22.95
N ASP A 28 6.59 -3.64 21.92
CA ASP A 28 7.11 -3.27 20.60
C ASP A 28 7.75 -1.88 20.60
N PHE A 29 7.41 -1.07 21.59
CA PHE A 29 7.84 0.32 21.71
C PHE A 29 8.83 0.57 22.84
N VAL A 30 8.57 0.01 24.04
CA VAL A 30 9.36 0.20 25.26
C VAL A 30 9.61 -1.14 25.97
N LYS A 31 10.70 -1.20 26.74
CA LYS A 31 11.06 -2.33 27.57
C LYS A 31 11.04 -1.96 29.04
N VAL A 32 10.87 -2.96 29.90
CA VAL A 32 10.97 -2.76 31.35
C VAL A 32 12.39 -2.28 31.70
N GLY A 33 12.46 -1.18 32.43
CA GLY A 33 13.69 -0.49 32.80
C GLY A 33 14.07 0.70 31.91
N ASP A 34 13.37 0.92 30.81
CA ASP A 34 13.56 2.10 29.98
C ASP A 34 13.06 3.36 30.69
N VAL A 35 13.78 4.44 30.52
CA VAL A 35 13.36 5.78 30.99
C VAL A 35 12.71 6.49 29.80
N VAL A 36 11.48 6.91 29.97
CA VAL A 36 10.68 7.59 28.96
C VAL A 36 10.12 8.91 29.49
N GLU A 37 9.99 9.89 28.61
CA GLU A 37 9.25 11.10 28.91
C GLU A 37 7.78 10.89 28.58
N ALA A 38 6.88 11.41 29.40
CA ALA A 38 5.45 11.28 29.21
C ALA A 38 4.70 12.53 29.70
N VAL A 39 3.55 12.78 29.07
CA VAL A 39 2.64 13.86 29.45
C VAL A 39 1.52 13.28 30.29
N ILE A 40 1.13 13.96 31.37
CA ILE A 40 -0.02 13.58 32.18
C ILE A 40 -1.30 13.99 31.44
N LEU A 41 -2.12 13.00 31.10
CA LEU A 41 -3.38 13.21 30.40
C LEU A 41 -4.53 13.41 31.39
N THR A 42 -4.62 12.54 32.40
CA THR A 42 -5.63 12.61 33.45
C THR A 42 -5.02 12.24 34.80
N LEU A 43 -5.53 12.88 35.84
CA LEU A 43 -5.16 12.59 37.22
C LEU A 43 -6.44 12.48 38.07
N ASP A 44 -6.74 11.27 38.51
CA ASP A 44 -7.81 11.02 39.46
C ASP A 44 -7.23 10.80 40.85
N ARG A 45 -7.52 11.76 41.75
CA ARG A 45 -7.01 11.77 43.12
C ARG A 45 -7.76 10.78 44.03
N ASP A 46 -9.03 10.60 43.77
CA ASP A 46 -9.90 9.74 44.57
C ASP A 46 -9.59 8.28 44.32
N ASP A 47 -9.48 7.91 43.05
CA ASP A 47 -9.10 6.55 42.62
C ASP A 47 -7.58 6.31 42.59
N ARG A 48 -6.77 7.33 42.84
CA ARG A 48 -5.30 7.30 42.76
C ARG A 48 -4.80 6.75 41.44
N LYS A 49 -5.42 7.17 40.32
CA LYS A 49 -5.08 6.75 38.99
C LYS A 49 -4.53 7.92 38.17
N MET A 50 -3.51 7.64 37.36
CA MET A 50 -2.90 8.58 36.47
C MET A 50 -2.81 7.97 35.08
N SER A 51 -3.29 8.70 34.07
CA SER A 51 -3.09 8.33 32.67
C SER A 51 -2.04 9.24 32.04
N LEU A 52 -1.12 8.63 31.34
CA LEU A 52 0.01 9.28 30.70
C LEU A 52 -0.02 9.01 29.19
N GLY A 53 0.68 9.85 28.42
CA GLY A 53 0.87 9.65 26.99
C GLY A 53 2.26 10.08 26.55
N ILE A 54 2.80 9.42 25.55
CA ILE A 54 4.10 9.73 24.95
C ILE A 54 3.91 10.46 23.62
N LYS A 55 2.93 10.05 22.81
CA LYS A 55 2.68 10.64 21.49
C LYS A 55 2.44 12.14 21.53
N GLN A 56 1.91 12.66 22.63
CA GLN A 56 1.65 14.09 22.82
C GLN A 56 2.92 14.94 22.92
N LEU A 57 4.09 14.33 23.15
CA LEU A 57 5.39 15.00 23.12
C LEU A 57 5.78 15.44 21.70
N THR A 58 5.24 14.77 20.69
CA THR A 58 5.41 15.10 19.27
C THR A 58 4.12 15.65 18.69
N GLN A 59 4.25 16.51 17.67
CA GLN A 59 3.09 17.04 16.97
C GLN A 59 2.37 15.92 16.22
N ASP A 60 1.03 16.01 16.16
CA ASP A 60 0.22 15.11 15.33
C ASP A 60 0.66 15.23 13.86
N PRO A 61 1.14 14.14 13.24
CA PRO A 61 1.66 14.19 11.86
C PRO A 61 0.59 14.60 10.84
N TRP A 62 -0.71 14.45 11.17
CA TRP A 62 -1.80 14.86 10.30
C TRP A 62 -2.05 16.37 10.30
N THR A 63 -1.48 17.12 11.23
CA THR A 63 -1.63 18.59 11.28
C THR A 63 -1.02 19.25 10.04
N ASP A 64 0.15 18.80 9.61
CA ASP A 64 0.89 19.33 8.46
C ASP A 64 0.85 18.44 7.22
N ILE A 65 -0.06 17.46 7.18
CA ILE A 65 -0.12 16.43 6.14
C ILE A 65 -0.25 17.02 4.73
N THR A 66 -1.03 18.08 4.58
CA THR A 66 -1.26 18.74 3.28
C THR A 66 0.01 19.37 2.72
N SER A 67 0.89 19.85 3.58
CA SER A 67 2.18 20.44 3.20
C SER A 67 3.23 19.37 2.91
N LYS A 68 3.23 18.28 3.66
CA LYS A 68 4.20 17.18 3.51
C LYS A 68 3.86 16.25 2.35
N TYR A 69 2.58 15.93 2.20
CA TYR A 69 2.07 14.95 1.22
C TYR A 69 0.97 15.54 0.33
N PRO A 70 1.24 16.60 -0.43
CA PRO A 70 0.25 17.15 -1.35
C PRO A 70 -0.12 16.13 -2.42
N VAL A 71 -1.34 16.20 -2.93
CA VAL A 71 -1.80 15.37 -4.04
C VAL A 71 -0.86 15.51 -5.25
N GLY A 72 -0.44 14.38 -5.82
CA GLY A 72 0.52 14.32 -6.93
C GLY A 72 1.99 14.25 -6.51
N SER A 73 2.31 14.38 -5.21
CA SER A 73 3.68 14.24 -4.71
C SER A 73 4.13 12.78 -4.69
N LYS A 74 5.43 12.56 -4.94
CA LYS A 74 6.07 11.24 -4.93
C LYS A 74 6.79 11.01 -3.61
N HIS A 75 6.60 9.84 -3.04
CA HIS A 75 7.21 9.42 -1.78
C HIS A 75 7.60 7.95 -1.82
N THR A 76 8.41 7.52 -0.86
CA THR A 76 8.74 6.11 -0.64
C THR A 76 8.20 5.70 0.71
N GLY A 77 7.40 4.65 0.75
CA GLY A 77 6.85 4.10 1.97
C GLY A 77 7.23 2.64 2.19
N ILE A 78 6.87 2.11 3.35
CA ILE A 78 7.13 0.72 3.74
C ILE A 78 5.81 -0.03 3.79
N VAL A 79 5.75 -1.17 3.12
CA VAL A 79 4.57 -2.05 3.16
C VAL A 79 4.42 -2.64 4.56
N ARG A 80 3.29 -2.39 5.21
CA ARG A 80 2.99 -2.85 6.57
C ARG A 80 1.98 -3.98 6.62
N ASN A 81 1.00 -3.95 5.75
CA ASN A 81 -0.05 -4.97 5.74
C ASN A 81 -0.70 -5.09 4.36
N PHE A 82 -1.37 -6.23 4.14
CA PHE A 82 -2.18 -6.48 2.94
C PHE A 82 -3.64 -6.69 3.32
N THR A 83 -4.51 -6.34 2.38
CA THR A 83 -5.92 -6.74 2.36
C THR A 83 -6.25 -7.35 1.00
N ASN A 84 -7.44 -7.94 0.87
CA ASN A 84 -7.87 -8.50 -0.42
C ASN A 84 -8.02 -7.46 -1.53
N PHE A 85 -8.09 -6.17 -1.18
CA PHE A 85 -8.32 -5.06 -2.11
C PHE A 85 -7.14 -4.11 -2.25
N GLY A 86 -6.11 -4.22 -1.42
CA GLY A 86 -4.97 -3.31 -1.48
C GLY A 86 -3.89 -3.54 -0.44
N ILE A 87 -2.98 -2.60 -0.39
CA ILE A 87 -1.77 -2.61 0.46
C ILE A 87 -1.79 -1.38 1.37
N PHE A 88 -1.52 -1.58 2.65
CA PHE A 88 -1.22 -0.49 3.57
C PHE A 88 0.27 -0.18 3.56
N VAL A 89 0.59 1.06 3.25
CA VAL A 89 1.95 1.58 3.18
C VAL A 89 2.11 2.71 4.18
N GLU A 90 3.08 2.57 5.07
CA GLU A 90 3.45 3.62 6.02
C GLU A 90 4.49 4.55 5.40
N LEU A 91 4.20 5.84 5.33
CA LEU A 91 5.10 6.87 4.86
C LEU A 91 5.98 7.42 5.98
N GLU A 92 5.37 7.69 7.13
CA GLU A 92 6.02 8.04 8.38
C GLU A 92 5.17 7.57 9.57
N GLU A 93 5.69 7.67 10.78
CA GLU A 93 4.97 7.30 12.00
C GLU A 93 3.62 8.02 12.09
N GLY A 94 2.53 7.25 12.07
CA GLY A 94 1.16 7.76 12.14
C GLY A 94 0.55 8.16 10.79
N ILE A 95 1.29 8.06 9.68
CA ILE A 95 0.77 8.34 8.33
C ILE A 95 0.83 7.08 7.49
N ASP A 96 -0.33 6.46 7.32
CA ASP A 96 -0.54 5.28 6.50
C ASP A 96 -1.38 5.62 5.28
N GLY A 97 -0.99 5.10 4.15
CA GLY A 97 -1.76 5.19 2.92
C GLY A 97 -2.22 3.82 2.43
N LEU A 98 -3.30 3.81 1.69
CA LEU A 98 -3.83 2.62 1.02
C LEU A 98 -3.57 2.71 -0.48
N ILE A 99 -2.97 1.66 -1.04
CA ILE A 99 -2.84 1.45 -2.48
C ILE A 99 -3.83 0.36 -2.87
N TYR A 100 -4.78 0.67 -3.75
CA TYR A 100 -5.67 -0.33 -4.32
C TYR A 100 -4.92 -1.24 -5.29
N ILE A 101 -5.37 -2.48 -5.44
CA ILE A 101 -4.76 -3.46 -6.38
C ILE A 101 -4.69 -2.89 -7.79
N SER A 102 -5.73 -2.15 -8.22
CA SER A 102 -5.79 -1.48 -9.52
C SER A 102 -4.71 -0.43 -9.74
N ASP A 103 -4.11 0.08 -8.66
CA ASP A 103 -3.09 1.13 -8.69
C ASP A 103 -1.66 0.62 -8.49
N LEU A 104 -1.47 -0.71 -8.53
CA LEU A 104 -0.16 -1.35 -8.38
C LEU A 104 0.58 -1.49 -9.71
N SER A 105 -0.09 -1.84 -10.78
CA SER A 105 0.53 -2.07 -12.10
C SER A 105 -0.36 -1.58 -13.24
N TRP A 106 0.28 -1.08 -14.31
CA TRP A 106 -0.38 -0.71 -15.56
C TRP A 106 -0.73 -1.91 -16.44
N THR A 107 0.11 -2.94 -16.43
CA THR A 107 0.05 -4.06 -17.38
C THR A 107 -0.35 -5.37 -16.72
N LYS A 108 0.15 -5.61 -15.50
CA LYS A 108 -0.04 -6.88 -14.80
C LYS A 108 -1.36 -6.90 -14.04
N LYS A 109 -2.20 -7.90 -14.31
CA LYS A 109 -3.42 -8.15 -13.55
C LYS A 109 -3.09 -8.88 -12.25
N ILE A 110 -2.95 -8.12 -11.17
CA ILE A 110 -2.65 -8.62 -9.83
C ILE A 110 -3.94 -9.11 -9.18
N LYS A 111 -3.97 -10.37 -8.74
CA LYS A 111 -5.12 -10.96 -8.04
C LYS A 111 -5.06 -10.73 -6.54
N HIS A 112 -3.86 -10.77 -5.98
CA HIS A 112 -3.61 -10.51 -4.57
C HIS A 112 -2.32 -9.70 -4.40
N PRO A 113 -2.31 -8.70 -3.49
CA PRO A 113 -1.14 -7.83 -3.30
C PRO A 113 0.16 -8.56 -2.98
N SER A 114 0.11 -9.69 -2.29
CA SER A 114 1.29 -10.51 -1.96
C SER A 114 2.01 -11.10 -3.17
N GLU A 115 1.38 -11.10 -4.33
CA GLU A 115 2.03 -11.50 -5.60
C GLU A 115 2.99 -10.42 -6.12
N PHE A 116 2.83 -9.19 -5.66
CA PHE A 116 3.55 -8.02 -6.14
C PHE A 116 4.64 -7.55 -5.16
N VAL A 117 4.33 -7.47 -3.87
CA VAL A 117 5.23 -7.00 -2.80
C VAL A 117 5.09 -7.83 -1.54
N ASN A 118 6.10 -7.75 -0.65
CA ASN A 118 6.09 -8.36 0.67
C ASN A 118 5.98 -7.31 1.78
N VAL A 119 5.54 -7.73 2.96
CA VAL A 119 5.58 -6.88 4.16
C VAL A 119 7.03 -6.51 4.47
N GLY A 120 7.29 -5.21 4.68
CA GLY A 120 8.61 -4.66 4.91
C GLY A 120 9.32 -4.14 3.66
N ASP A 121 8.78 -4.39 2.46
CA ASP A 121 9.34 -3.85 1.22
C ASP A 121 9.14 -2.32 1.16
N LYS A 122 10.11 -1.65 0.57
CA LYS A 122 10.00 -0.23 0.22
C LYS A 122 9.31 -0.09 -1.13
N LEU A 123 8.34 0.80 -1.21
CA LEU A 123 7.57 1.03 -2.42
C LEU A 123 7.47 2.53 -2.71
N ASP A 124 7.81 2.90 -3.94
CA ASP A 124 7.60 4.28 -4.40
C ASP A 124 6.13 4.49 -4.72
N VAL A 125 5.59 5.60 -4.24
CA VAL A 125 4.17 5.91 -4.31
C VAL A 125 3.92 7.36 -4.68
N VAL A 126 2.75 7.62 -5.25
CA VAL A 126 2.23 8.96 -5.54
C VAL A 126 0.97 9.16 -4.74
N VAL A 127 0.81 10.32 -4.11
CA VAL A 127 -0.42 10.68 -3.41
C VAL A 127 -1.51 10.97 -4.43
N LEU A 128 -2.59 10.18 -4.41
CA LEU A 128 -3.75 10.34 -5.31
C LEU A 128 -4.85 11.17 -4.68
N GLU A 129 -5.13 10.92 -3.41
CA GLU A 129 -6.18 11.59 -2.65
C GLU A 129 -5.77 11.72 -1.18
N LEU A 130 -6.15 12.83 -0.57
CA LEU A 130 -5.88 13.14 0.83
C LEU A 130 -7.17 13.59 1.53
N ASP A 131 -7.63 12.80 2.49
CA ASP A 131 -8.73 13.14 3.39
C ASP A 131 -8.17 13.40 4.79
N VAL A 132 -8.01 14.66 5.11
CA VAL A 132 -7.45 15.12 6.40
C VAL A 132 -8.40 14.81 7.55
N ASP A 133 -9.70 15.03 7.36
CA ASP A 133 -10.72 14.84 8.38
C ASP A 133 -10.91 13.35 8.72
N GLY A 134 -10.95 12.52 7.69
CA GLY A 134 -11.03 11.05 7.82
C GLY A 134 -9.70 10.38 8.14
N ARG A 135 -8.58 11.10 8.14
CA ARG A 135 -7.21 10.57 8.28
C ARG A 135 -6.95 9.42 7.32
N LYS A 136 -7.26 9.64 6.04
CA LYS A 136 -7.08 8.66 4.97
C LYS A 136 -6.22 9.23 3.87
N LEU A 137 -5.31 8.42 3.38
CA LEU A 137 -4.40 8.75 2.29
C LEU A 137 -4.49 7.65 1.24
N SER A 138 -4.94 8.02 0.04
CA SER A 138 -4.95 7.11 -1.11
C SER A 138 -3.68 7.30 -1.91
N LEU A 139 -2.99 6.21 -2.14
CA LEU A 139 -1.71 6.17 -2.84
C LEU A 139 -1.83 5.34 -4.12
N GLY A 140 -0.93 5.60 -5.07
CA GLY A 140 -0.75 4.79 -6.27
C GLY A 140 0.72 4.48 -6.49
N HIS A 141 1.02 3.28 -6.95
CA HIS A 141 2.38 2.88 -7.33
C HIS A 141 2.60 2.99 -8.84
N LYS A 142 1.64 2.53 -9.64
CA LYS A 142 1.75 2.58 -11.10
C LYS A 142 1.99 3.99 -11.64
N GLN A 143 1.48 5.02 -10.95
CA GLN A 143 1.66 6.42 -11.32
C GLN A 143 3.09 6.94 -11.10
N THR A 144 3.96 6.18 -10.43
CA THR A 144 5.40 6.49 -10.32
C THR A 144 6.13 6.35 -11.66
N THR A 145 5.58 5.56 -12.57
CA THR A 145 6.06 5.33 -13.93
C THR A 145 5.07 5.86 -14.96
N ALA A 146 5.56 6.19 -16.15
CA ALA A 146 4.70 6.55 -17.26
C ALA A 146 3.77 5.38 -17.62
N ASN A 147 2.54 5.70 -18.04
CA ASN A 147 1.59 4.69 -18.49
C ASN A 147 2.11 4.07 -19.81
N PRO A 148 2.49 2.80 -19.85
CA PRO A 148 3.00 2.17 -21.06
C PRO A 148 1.95 2.07 -22.16
N TRP A 149 0.66 2.08 -21.80
CA TRP A 149 -0.43 2.04 -22.78
C TRP A 149 -0.45 3.25 -23.72
N ASP A 150 0.06 4.42 -23.27
CA ASP A 150 0.19 5.60 -24.11
C ASP A 150 1.18 5.38 -25.27
N GLN A 151 2.22 4.56 -25.04
CA GLN A 151 3.18 4.15 -26.07
C GLN A 151 2.66 2.97 -26.91
N TYR A 152 1.83 2.12 -26.30
CA TYR A 152 1.27 0.94 -26.96
C TYR A 152 0.18 1.29 -27.95
N GLU A 153 -0.53 2.40 -27.78
CA GLU A 153 -1.49 2.91 -28.76
C GLU A 153 -0.83 3.14 -30.11
N ASP A 154 0.39 3.67 -30.13
CA ASP A 154 1.18 3.86 -31.34
C ASP A 154 1.81 2.55 -31.85
N SER A 155 2.35 1.73 -30.94
CA SER A 155 3.07 0.48 -31.28
C SER A 155 2.13 -0.63 -31.74
N PHE A 156 0.93 -0.73 -31.13
CA PHE A 156 -0.09 -1.75 -31.42
C PHE A 156 -1.34 -1.12 -32.05
N ALA A 157 -1.15 -0.18 -32.97
CA ALA A 157 -2.25 0.47 -33.64
C ALA A 157 -3.15 -0.54 -34.40
N VAL A 158 -4.43 -0.23 -34.50
CA VAL A 158 -5.39 -1.08 -35.23
C VAL A 158 -4.94 -1.30 -36.67
N GLY A 159 -4.81 -2.57 -37.08
CA GLY A 159 -4.33 -2.97 -38.40
C GLY A 159 -2.85 -3.32 -38.47
N THR A 160 -2.09 -3.19 -37.38
CA THR A 160 -0.70 -3.66 -37.31
C THR A 160 -0.63 -5.15 -36.99
N VAL A 161 0.44 -5.80 -37.43
CA VAL A 161 0.68 -7.24 -37.23
C VAL A 161 1.84 -7.43 -36.28
N HIS A 162 1.63 -8.22 -35.25
CA HIS A 162 2.62 -8.52 -34.22
C HIS A 162 2.73 -10.01 -33.97
N ASN A 163 3.88 -10.45 -33.49
CA ASN A 163 4.12 -11.82 -33.06
C ASN A 163 3.95 -11.87 -31.52
N GLY A 164 3.14 -12.80 -31.05
CA GLY A 164 2.93 -13.06 -29.63
C GLY A 164 2.87 -14.54 -29.34
N GLU A 165 3.16 -14.95 -28.14
CA GLU A 165 3.11 -16.34 -27.69
C GLU A 165 1.75 -16.63 -27.01
N ILE A 166 1.15 -17.79 -27.36
CA ILE A 166 -0.10 -18.22 -26.71
C ILE A 166 0.22 -18.76 -25.31
N SER A 167 -0.15 -18.01 -24.30
CA SER A 167 0.05 -18.39 -22.90
C SER A 167 -1.04 -19.29 -22.34
N GLU A 168 -2.28 -19.09 -22.76
CA GLU A 168 -3.42 -19.88 -22.29
C GLU A 168 -4.50 -20.03 -23.37
N ILE A 169 -5.13 -21.19 -23.40
CA ILE A 169 -6.29 -21.46 -24.27
C ILE A 169 -7.48 -21.83 -23.40
N VAL A 170 -8.58 -21.11 -23.57
CA VAL A 170 -9.86 -21.35 -22.88
C VAL A 170 -10.97 -21.61 -23.90
N ASP A 171 -12.12 -22.10 -23.46
CA ASP A 171 -13.26 -22.41 -24.31
C ASP A 171 -13.74 -21.25 -25.21
N LYS A 172 -13.54 -20.02 -24.76
CA LYS A 172 -13.97 -18.80 -25.46
C LYS A 172 -12.90 -18.18 -26.37
N GLY A 173 -11.64 -18.59 -26.26
CA GLY A 173 -10.53 -18.02 -27.01
C GLY A 173 -9.16 -18.40 -26.47
N ALA A 174 -8.15 -17.63 -26.84
CA ALA A 174 -6.79 -17.78 -26.34
C ALA A 174 -6.24 -16.45 -25.83
N THR A 175 -5.36 -16.54 -24.86
CA THR A 175 -4.59 -15.42 -24.33
C THR A 175 -3.22 -15.43 -24.98
N VAL A 176 -2.81 -14.30 -25.53
CA VAL A 176 -1.52 -14.11 -26.21
C VAL A 176 -0.71 -13.07 -25.46
N GLU A 177 0.54 -13.38 -25.16
CA GLU A 177 1.51 -12.48 -24.56
C GLU A 177 2.44 -11.90 -25.62
N PHE A 178 2.64 -10.56 -25.58
CA PHE A 178 3.50 -9.83 -26.51
C PHE A 178 4.79 -9.30 -25.85
N GLY A 179 5.25 -9.90 -24.77
CA GLY A 179 6.34 -9.36 -23.98
C GLY A 179 5.88 -8.20 -23.08
N ASP A 180 6.76 -7.76 -22.17
CA ASP A 180 6.49 -6.66 -21.22
C ASP A 180 5.15 -6.74 -20.47
N ASP A 181 4.68 -7.96 -20.16
CA ASP A 181 3.40 -8.24 -19.49
C ASP A 181 2.15 -7.78 -20.26
N ILE A 182 2.25 -7.53 -21.57
CA ILE A 182 1.11 -7.20 -22.42
C ILE A 182 0.38 -8.49 -22.81
N VAL A 183 -0.90 -8.52 -22.48
CA VAL A 183 -1.76 -9.67 -22.72
C VAL A 183 -2.96 -9.26 -23.57
N ALA A 184 -3.19 -9.96 -24.68
CA ALA A 184 -4.37 -9.79 -25.51
C ALA A 184 -5.19 -11.07 -25.56
N PHE A 185 -6.49 -10.94 -25.85
CA PHE A 185 -7.41 -12.05 -25.98
C PHE A 185 -7.88 -12.20 -27.42
N ILE A 186 -7.73 -13.40 -27.97
CA ILE A 186 -8.21 -13.77 -29.32
C ILE A 186 -9.44 -14.67 -29.15
N PRO A 187 -10.63 -14.26 -29.64
CA PRO A 187 -11.82 -15.10 -29.63
C PRO A 187 -11.66 -16.38 -30.45
N THR A 188 -12.32 -17.46 -30.05
CA THR A 188 -12.23 -18.79 -30.70
C THR A 188 -12.44 -18.74 -32.21
N ARG A 189 -13.34 -17.87 -32.68
CA ARG A 189 -13.62 -17.71 -34.14
C ARG A 189 -12.48 -17.10 -34.95
N GLN A 190 -11.46 -16.57 -34.28
CA GLN A 190 -10.26 -15.96 -34.89
C GLN A 190 -9.00 -16.73 -34.59
N LEU A 191 -9.12 -17.94 -33.99
CA LEU A 191 -8.01 -18.82 -33.60
C LEU A 191 -7.65 -19.87 -34.68
N GLU A 192 -8.01 -19.65 -35.93
CA GLU A 192 -7.68 -20.56 -37.00
C GLU A 192 -6.42 -20.10 -37.74
N LYS A 193 -5.45 -21.00 -37.90
CA LYS A 193 -4.29 -20.80 -38.79
C LYS A 193 -4.75 -20.80 -40.23
N GLU A 194 -3.98 -20.17 -41.12
CA GLU A 194 -4.21 -20.25 -42.58
C GLU A 194 -4.33 -21.70 -43.10
N ASP A 195 -3.71 -22.67 -42.42
CA ASP A 195 -3.76 -24.10 -42.71
C ASP A 195 -5.02 -24.81 -42.18
N GLY A 196 -5.96 -24.13 -41.55
CA GLY A 196 -7.14 -24.72 -40.90
C GLY A 196 -6.84 -25.50 -39.61
N LYS A 197 -5.62 -25.39 -39.07
CA LYS A 197 -5.23 -26.02 -37.80
C LYS A 197 -5.51 -25.09 -36.63
N LYS A 198 -5.97 -25.66 -35.52
CA LYS A 198 -6.15 -24.92 -34.26
C LYS A 198 -4.79 -24.58 -33.65
N LEU A 199 -4.67 -23.37 -33.18
CA LEU A 199 -3.52 -22.87 -32.40
C LEU A 199 -3.38 -23.66 -31.09
N LYS A 200 -2.15 -23.86 -30.63
CA LYS A 200 -1.81 -24.53 -29.37
C LYS A 200 -1.02 -23.59 -28.48
N LYS A 201 -0.99 -23.91 -27.17
CA LYS A 201 -0.13 -23.23 -26.24
C LYS A 201 1.33 -23.35 -26.68
N GLY A 202 2.03 -22.19 -26.75
CA GLY A 202 3.41 -22.06 -27.18
C GLY A 202 3.57 -21.85 -28.71
N ASP A 203 2.47 -21.66 -29.46
CA ASP A 203 2.48 -21.24 -30.86
C ASP A 203 2.72 -19.73 -30.99
#